data_c99a7d78462928827ccb49345547f0fa
#
_entry.id   c99a7d78462928827ccb49345547f0fa
#
_cell.length_a   1.000
_cell.length_b   1.000
_cell.length_c   1.000
_cell.angle_alpha   90.00
_cell.angle_beta   90.00
_cell.angle_gamma   90.00
#
_symmetry.space_group_name_H-M   'P 1'
#
loop_
_entity.id
_entity.type
_entity.pdbx_description
1 polymer ?
#
loop_
_entity_poly.entity_id
_entity_poly.type
_entity_poly.pdbx_seq_one_letter_code
_entity_poly.pdbx_strand_id
1 'polypeptide(L)'
;GASPAAASAATGYLQIISTGIFFMFGFFVFMALMRGFGDTVTPMLLMFFSVVLNIVIDPFLIFGWSVFPAMGVEGAAVATVFSRGLAMLLGLGILFSGRKGVEISLSDMYPDLSFFRKMLSIGVPASIEGTGRSISVNLLVAVIGLTFAQTVVSGYGIAVRIFSLIFLPATAVGKGVETMTGQNLGAGNKERAEKVANTGAKYTFLILTSIGAITFFFAYPISAIFTKSPEVAAVSAEFLRYVSFSFGFIGVLRSYTGSFRGAGATITAAIISVGTLGLIRLPIAYLGSQTIGTIGVWAAFFISNTGGALIAYYWYQKGGWKDKKLTEEDKQKGEVSEDVEDFGGTIKDSINNKLDDLASRISSAVPSR
;
A
#
# COMPACT_ATOMS: atom_id res chain seq x y z
N GLY A 1 -13.93 -1.45 -24.97
CA GLY A 1 -14.88 -1.51 -23.88
C GLY A 1 -15.20 -2.95 -23.51
N ALA A 2 -15.65 -3.19 -22.29
CA ALA A 2 -16.08 -4.51 -21.86
C ALA A 2 -17.32 -4.94 -22.66
N SER A 3 -17.49 -6.25 -22.92
CA SER A 3 -18.71 -6.75 -23.54
C SER A 3 -19.92 -6.48 -22.62
N PRO A 4 -21.15 -6.30 -23.17
CA PRO A 4 -22.34 -6.08 -22.34
C PRO A 4 -22.55 -7.14 -21.25
N ALA A 5 -22.26 -8.40 -21.56
CA ALA A 5 -22.32 -9.51 -20.59
C ALA A 5 -21.30 -9.37 -19.46
N ALA A 6 -20.06 -8.96 -19.78
CA ALA A 6 -19.04 -8.73 -18.76
C ALA A 6 -19.37 -7.50 -17.88
N ALA A 7 -19.98 -6.46 -18.46
CA ALA A 7 -20.41 -5.28 -17.72
C ALA A 7 -21.56 -5.63 -16.75
N SER A 8 -22.55 -6.42 -17.19
CA SER A 8 -23.65 -6.90 -16.34
C SER A 8 -23.13 -7.74 -15.17
N ALA A 9 -22.26 -8.74 -15.43
CA ALA A 9 -21.68 -9.58 -14.40
C ALA A 9 -20.83 -8.77 -13.39
N ALA A 10 -20.07 -7.78 -13.86
CA ALA A 10 -19.31 -6.88 -13.00
C ALA A 10 -20.23 -6.02 -12.11
N THR A 11 -21.35 -5.55 -12.65
CA THR A 11 -22.35 -4.77 -11.92
C THR A 11 -22.98 -5.60 -10.80
N GLY A 12 -23.45 -6.83 -11.11
CA GLY A 12 -24.02 -7.74 -10.10
C GLY A 12 -23.00 -8.07 -8.99
N TYR A 13 -21.75 -8.37 -9.38
CA TYR A 13 -20.67 -8.57 -8.41
C TYR A 13 -20.47 -7.37 -7.48
N LEU A 14 -20.36 -6.16 -8.04
CA LEU A 14 -20.17 -4.94 -7.27
C LEU A 14 -21.34 -4.61 -6.36
N GLN A 15 -22.59 -4.87 -6.79
CA GLN A 15 -23.77 -4.68 -5.96
C GLN A 15 -23.72 -5.58 -4.72
N ILE A 16 -23.41 -6.87 -4.88
CA ILE A 16 -23.31 -7.82 -3.77
C ILE A 16 -22.18 -7.43 -2.82
N ILE A 17 -20.99 -7.12 -3.34
CA ILE A 17 -19.86 -6.67 -2.50
C ILE A 17 -20.21 -5.39 -1.74
N SER A 18 -20.92 -4.44 -2.39
CA SER A 18 -21.32 -3.17 -1.75
C SER A 18 -22.29 -3.39 -0.59
N THR A 19 -23.24 -4.32 -0.72
CA THR A 19 -24.13 -4.66 0.40
C THR A 19 -23.38 -5.36 1.54
N GLY A 20 -22.34 -6.12 1.22
CA GLY A 20 -21.49 -6.82 2.18
C GLY A 20 -20.36 -5.98 2.80
N ILE A 21 -20.21 -4.71 2.40
CA ILE A 21 -19.09 -3.87 2.82
C ILE A 21 -19.02 -3.68 4.33
N PHE A 22 -20.17 -3.62 4.99
CA PHE A 22 -20.28 -3.53 6.44
C PHE A 22 -19.57 -4.70 7.15
N PHE A 23 -19.77 -5.92 6.69
CA PHE A 23 -19.10 -7.11 7.23
C PHE A 23 -17.60 -7.08 7.02
N MET A 24 -17.16 -6.62 5.86
CA MET A 24 -15.73 -6.49 5.55
C MET A 24 -15.06 -5.45 6.45
N PHE A 25 -15.67 -4.28 6.62
CA PHE A 25 -15.14 -3.25 7.51
C PHE A 25 -15.14 -3.70 8.98
N GLY A 26 -16.21 -4.30 9.45
CA GLY A 26 -16.27 -4.84 10.82
C GLY A 26 -15.17 -5.87 11.10
N PHE A 27 -14.88 -6.74 10.13
CA PHE A 27 -13.77 -7.68 10.24
C PHE A 27 -12.41 -6.98 10.26
N PHE A 28 -12.21 -5.93 9.45
CA PHE A 28 -10.98 -5.13 9.48
C PHE A 28 -10.78 -4.40 10.80
N VAL A 29 -11.85 -3.85 11.38
CA VAL A 29 -11.83 -3.22 12.71
C VAL A 29 -11.43 -4.25 13.77
N PHE A 30 -12.06 -5.43 13.78
CA PHE A 30 -11.66 -6.52 14.67
C PHE A 30 -10.16 -6.84 14.56
N MET A 31 -9.67 -7.04 13.34
CA MET A 31 -8.24 -7.31 13.11
C MET A 31 -7.33 -6.18 13.60
N ALA A 32 -7.76 -4.93 13.44
CA ALA A 32 -6.98 -3.78 13.90
C ALA A 32 -6.93 -3.69 15.42
N LEU A 33 -8.07 -3.90 16.11
CA LEU A 33 -8.15 -3.93 17.56
C LEU A 33 -7.26 -5.01 18.18
N MET A 34 -7.35 -6.25 17.66
CA MET A 34 -6.54 -7.36 18.17
C MET A 34 -5.04 -7.12 17.98
N ARG A 35 -4.63 -6.58 16.81
CA ARG A 35 -3.22 -6.21 16.58
C ARG A 35 -2.76 -5.08 17.48
N GLY A 36 -3.62 -4.07 17.70
CA GLY A 36 -3.32 -2.97 18.64
C GLY A 36 -3.09 -3.48 20.06
N PHE A 37 -3.88 -4.43 20.48
CA PHE A 37 -3.73 -5.11 21.79
C PHE A 37 -2.47 -5.99 21.85
N GLY A 38 -1.93 -6.44 20.72
CA GLY A 38 -0.73 -7.29 20.63
C GLY A 38 -1.00 -8.73 20.22
N ASP A 39 -2.26 -9.14 20.11
CA ASP A 39 -2.61 -10.45 19.56
C ASP A 39 -2.66 -10.38 18.03
N THR A 40 -1.65 -10.93 17.39
CA THR A 40 -1.57 -11.05 15.92
C THR A 40 -1.99 -12.43 15.43
N VAL A 41 -2.04 -13.43 16.33
CA VAL A 41 -2.33 -14.82 15.98
C VAL A 41 -3.83 -15.05 15.79
N THR A 42 -4.65 -14.55 16.69
CA THR A 42 -6.12 -14.70 16.60
C THR A 42 -6.70 -14.12 15.31
N PRO A 43 -6.38 -12.85 14.92
CA PRO A 43 -6.86 -12.31 13.64
C PRO A 43 -6.28 -13.05 12.43
N MET A 44 -5.05 -13.56 12.51
CA MET A 44 -4.46 -14.39 11.46
C MET A 44 -5.25 -15.70 11.26
N LEU A 45 -5.58 -16.39 12.34
CA LEU A 45 -6.35 -17.65 12.28
C LEU A 45 -7.77 -17.42 11.74
N LEU A 46 -8.45 -16.35 12.15
CA LEU A 46 -9.77 -16.00 11.61
C LEU A 46 -9.71 -15.61 10.14
N MET A 47 -8.65 -14.88 9.72
CA MET A 47 -8.43 -14.57 8.31
C MET A 47 -8.21 -15.85 7.50
N PHE A 48 -7.37 -16.76 8.00
CA PHE A 48 -7.12 -18.05 7.37
C PHE A 48 -8.41 -18.87 7.25
N PHE A 49 -9.17 -18.97 8.33
CA PHE A 49 -10.49 -19.63 8.33
C PHE A 49 -11.43 -19.02 7.29
N SER A 50 -11.52 -17.68 7.22
CA SER A 50 -12.35 -16.99 6.22
C SER A 50 -11.93 -17.29 4.79
N VAL A 51 -10.62 -17.37 4.52
CA VAL A 51 -10.10 -17.70 3.19
C VAL A 51 -10.39 -19.14 2.83
N VAL A 52 -10.15 -20.08 3.73
CA VAL A 52 -10.45 -21.52 3.50
C VAL A 52 -11.94 -21.71 3.26
N LEU A 53 -12.77 -21.09 4.08
CA LEU A 53 -14.24 -21.14 3.94
C LEU A 53 -14.67 -20.59 2.57
N ASN A 54 -14.10 -19.47 2.13
CA ASN A 54 -14.38 -18.89 0.83
C ASN A 54 -14.00 -19.86 -0.31
N ILE A 55 -12.80 -20.43 -0.27
CA ILE A 55 -12.35 -21.43 -1.28
C ILE A 55 -13.29 -22.63 -1.33
N VAL A 56 -13.81 -23.08 -0.19
CA VAL A 56 -14.74 -24.21 -0.14
C VAL A 56 -16.11 -23.84 -0.70
N ILE A 57 -16.63 -22.64 -0.38
CA ILE A 57 -17.97 -22.22 -0.80
C ILE A 57 -18.00 -21.79 -2.27
N ASP A 58 -16.93 -21.19 -2.79
CA ASP A 58 -16.84 -20.69 -4.16
C ASP A 58 -17.34 -21.69 -5.20
N PRO A 59 -16.89 -22.98 -5.25
CA PRO A 59 -17.38 -23.93 -6.26
C PRO A 59 -18.87 -24.20 -6.17
N PHE A 60 -19.45 -24.21 -4.97
CA PHE A 60 -20.89 -24.46 -4.78
C PHE A 60 -21.73 -23.33 -5.38
N LEU A 61 -21.33 -22.08 -5.16
CA LEU A 61 -22.10 -20.92 -5.60
C LEU A 61 -21.75 -20.51 -7.06
N ILE A 62 -20.49 -20.69 -7.49
CA ILE A 62 -20.08 -20.34 -8.85
C ILE A 62 -20.66 -21.35 -9.85
N PHE A 63 -20.49 -22.67 -9.61
CA PHE A 63 -20.84 -23.73 -10.53
C PHE A 63 -22.18 -24.39 -10.23
N GLY A 64 -22.82 -24.06 -9.10
CA GLY A 64 -24.11 -24.63 -8.73
C GLY A 64 -24.00 -26.09 -8.27
N TRP A 65 -22.98 -26.42 -7.46
CA TRP A 65 -22.83 -27.78 -6.94
C TRP A 65 -23.88 -28.09 -5.86
N SER A 66 -24.33 -29.34 -5.82
CA SER A 66 -25.34 -29.84 -4.88
C SER A 66 -26.70 -29.12 -5.10
N VAL A 67 -27.25 -28.49 -4.07
CA VAL A 67 -28.57 -27.82 -4.07
C VAL A 67 -28.52 -26.35 -4.46
N PHE A 68 -27.34 -25.81 -4.73
CA PHE A 68 -27.17 -24.37 -5.00
C PHE A 68 -27.36 -24.06 -6.49
N PRO A 69 -27.98 -22.93 -6.86
CA PRO A 69 -28.02 -22.50 -8.25
C PRO A 69 -26.65 -21.99 -8.72
N ALA A 70 -26.32 -22.21 -9.98
CA ALA A 70 -25.10 -21.66 -10.59
C ALA A 70 -25.22 -20.13 -10.72
N MET A 71 -24.53 -19.38 -9.88
CA MET A 71 -24.56 -17.92 -9.85
C MET A 71 -23.38 -17.27 -10.60
N GLY A 72 -22.40 -18.07 -11.07
CA GLY A 72 -21.24 -17.54 -11.78
C GLY A 72 -20.45 -16.52 -10.93
N VAL A 73 -20.14 -15.37 -11.52
CA VAL A 73 -19.34 -14.30 -10.87
C VAL A 73 -20.03 -13.73 -9.63
N GLU A 74 -21.35 -13.65 -9.63
CA GLU A 74 -22.13 -13.20 -8.47
C GLU A 74 -22.01 -14.17 -7.29
N GLY A 75 -21.93 -15.48 -7.56
CA GLY A 75 -21.68 -16.51 -6.56
C GLY A 75 -20.35 -16.31 -5.81
N ALA A 76 -19.28 -15.91 -6.50
CA ALA A 76 -18.02 -15.56 -5.89
C ALA A 76 -18.14 -14.34 -4.94
N ALA A 77 -18.96 -13.36 -5.30
CA ALA A 77 -19.23 -12.20 -4.45
C ALA A 77 -19.97 -12.61 -3.17
N VAL A 78 -21.03 -13.45 -3.30
CA VAL A 78 -21.80 -13.97 -2.16
C VAL A 78 -20.89 -14.79 -1.22
N ALA A 79 -20.08 -15.71 -1.75
CA ALA A 79 -19.13 -16.49 -0.97
C ALA A 79 -18.15 -15.61 -0.18
N THR A 80 -17.65 -14.55 -0.82
CA THR A 80 -16.73 -13.59 -0.17
C THR A 80 -17.42 -12.85 0.97
N VAL A 81 -18.61 -12.29 0.72
CA VAL A 81 -19.38 -11.56 1.74
C VAL A 81 -19.74 -12.48 2.90
N PHE A 82 -20.20 -13.69 2.61
CA PHE A 82 -20.55 -14.68 3.64
C PHE A 82 -19.34 -15.05 4.50
N SER A 83 -18.21 -15.40 3.87
CA SER A 83 -16.99 -15.80 4.60
C SER A 83 -16.44 -14.71 5.48
N ARG A 84 -16.47 -13.45 4.99
CA ARG A 84 -16.06 -12.27 5.77
C ARG A 84 -17.05 -11.93 6.86
N GLY A 85 -18.34 -12.05 6.59
CA GLY A 85 -19.41 -11.84 7.57
C GLY A 85 -19.30 -12.82 8.73
N LEU A 86 -19.13 -14.10 8.45
CA LEU A 86 -18.93 -15.11 9.48
C LEU A 86 -17.65 -14.84 10.30
N ALA A 87 -16.56 -14.48 9.66
CA ALA A 87 -15.32 -14.12 10.36
C ALA A 87 -15.52 -12.87 11.26
N MET A 88 -16.27 -11.86 10.80
CA MET A 88 -16.65 -10.72 11.63
C MET A 88 -17.45 -11.14 12.85
N LEU A 89 -18.50 -11.97 12.67
CA LEU A 89 -19.34 -12.44 13.78
C LEU A 89 -18.53 -13.24 14.81
N LEU A 90 -17.65 -14.13 14.36
CA LEU A 90 -16.73 -14.87 15.24
C LEU A 90 -15.77 -13.92 15.96
N GLY A 91 -15.25 -12.92 15.25
CA GLY A 91 -14.38 -11.88 15.83
C GLY A 91 -15.08 -11.06 16.90
N LEU A 92 -16.31 -10.63 16.66
CA LEU A 92 -17.16 -9.96 17.66
C LEU A 92 -17.42 -10.87 18.87
N GLY A 93 -17.73 -12.14 18.64
CA GLY A 93 -17.90 -13.12 19.72
C GLY A 93 -16.64 -13.25 20.59
N ILE A 94 -15.44 -13.19 20.00
CA ILE A 94 -14.18 -13.19 20.74
C ILE A 94 -14.04 -11.92 21.59
N LEU A 95 -14.31 -10.74 21.02
CA LEU A 95 -14.22 -9.46 21.73
C LEU A 95 -15.18 -9.40 22.92
N PHE A 96 -16.44 -9.80 22.73
CA PHE A 96 -17.44 -9.82 23.82
C PHE A 96 -17.20 -10.93 24.85
N SER A 97 -16.42 -11.97 24.53
CA SER A 97 -16.11 -13.04 25.48
C SER A 97 -15.05 -12.67 26.52
N GLY A 98 -14.30 -11.61 26.33
CA GLY A 98 -13.18 -11.20 27.17
C GLY A 98 -11.99 -12.18 27.24
N ARG A 99 -12.11 -13.37 26.59
CA ARG A 99 -11.15 -14.49 26.74
C ARG A 99 -9.74 -14.19 26.24
N LYS A 100 -9.58 -13.15 25.44
CA LYS A 100 -8.28 -12.76 24.86
C LYS A 100 -7.72 -11.48 25.47
N GLY A 101 -8.24 -11.05 26.62
CA GLY A 101 -7.76 -9.86 27.32
C GLY A 101 -8.28 -8.53 26.77
N VAL A 102 -9.03 -8.56 25.67
CA VAL A 102 -9.81 -7.43 25.18
C VAL A 102 -11.27 -7.73 25.50
N GLU A 103 -11.84 -6.95 26.38
CA GLU A 103 -13.24 -7.06 26.76
C GLU A 103 -13.96 -5.78 26.31
N ILE A 104 -15.00 -5.94 25.50
CA ILE A 104 -15.84 -4.84 25.07
C ILE A 104 -17.20 -5.04 25.72
N SER A 105 -17.65 -4.04 26.46
CA SER A 105 -19.00 -4.01 27.03
C SER A 105 -19.94 -3.20 26.13
N LEU A 106 -21.24 -3.40 26.28
CA LEU A 106 -22.23 -2.61 25.55
C LEU A 106 -22.18 -1.11 25.94
N SER A 107 -21.67 -0.80 27.15
CA SER A 107 -21.44 0.58 27.60
C SER A 107 -20.37 1.29 26.79
N ASP A 108 -19.36 0.56 26.26
CA ASP A 108 -18.28 1.11 25.48
C ASP A 108 -18.72 1.49 24.06
N MET A 109 -19.93 1.10 23.66
CA MET A 109 -20.50 1.43 22.36
C MET A 109 -21.13 2.84 22.31
N TYR A 110 -21.21 3.56 23.44
CA TYR A 110 -21.66 4.94 23.45
C TYR A 110 -20.60 5.83 22.76
N PRO A 111 -21.02 6.67 21.79
CA PRO A 111 -20.09 7.50 21.03
C PRO A 111 -19.42 8.54 21.93
N ASP A 112 -18.11 8.49 22.06
CA ASP A 112 -17.29 9.57 22.61
C ASP A 112 -16.81 10.49 21.49
N LEU A 113 -17.28 11.72 21.46
CA LEU A 113 -16.96 12.69 20.40
C LEU A 113 -15.50 13.09 20.41
N SER A 114 -14.83 13.11 21.57
CA SER A 114 -13.42 13.44 21.71
C SER A 114 -12.56 12.34 21.09
N PHE A 115 -12.88 11.10 21.41
CA PHE A 115 -12.22 9.93 20.83
C PHE A 115 -12.46 9.80 19.32
N PHE A 116 -13.69 10.09 18.87
CA PHE A 116 -14.03 10.10 17.45
C PHE A 116 -13.20 11.13 16.67
N ARG A 117 -13.03 12.33 17.23
CA ARG A 117 -12.17 13.37 16.62
C ARG A 117 -10.72 12.91 16.49
N LYS A 118 -10.20 12.22 17.50
CA LYS A 118 -8.86 11.63 17.48
C LYS A 118 -8.75 10.52 16.42
N MET A 119 -9.74 9.64 16.34
CA MET A 119 -9.78 8.62 15.27
C MET A 119 -9.78 9.25 13.88
N LEU A 120 -10.54 10.33 13.67
CA LEU A 120 -10.56 11.04 12.39
C LEU A 120 -9.21 11.69 12.06
N SER A 121 -8.52 12.27 13.04
CA SER A 121 -7.21 12.91 12.81
C SER A 121 -6.14 11.93 12.33
N ILE A 122 -6.25 10.64 12.68
CA ILE A 122 -5.37 9.57 12.24
C ILE A 122 -5.92 8.88 10.97
N GLY A 123 -7.22 8.65 10.93
CA GLY A 123 -7.89 7.89 9.87
C GLY A 123 -7.99 8.64 8.55
N VAL A 124 -8.26 9.96 8.58
CA VAL A 124 -8.37 10.77 7.36
C VAL A 124 -7.06 10.81 6.59
N PRO A 125 -5.89 11.09 7.18
CA PRO A 125 -4.61 11.01 6.47
C PRO A 125 -4.31 9.62 5.92
N ALA A 126 -4.63 8.57 6.67
CA ALA A 126 -4.45 7.18 6.21
C ALA A 126 -5.38 6.85 5.02
N SER A 127 -6.60 7.38 5.00
CA SER A 127 -7.53 7.25 3.88
C SER A 127 -7.05 8.02 2.65
N ILE A 128 -6.52 9.22 2.83
CA ILE A 128 -5.90 10.03 1.77
C ILE A 128 -4.68 9.27 1.20
N GLU A 129 -3.85 8.66 2.04
CA GLU A 129 -2.74 7.81 1.58
C GLU A 129 -3.23 6.67 0.69
N GLY A 130 -4.23 5.92 1.14
CA GLY A 130 -4.80 4.79 0.39
C GLY A 130 -5.41 5.21 -0.94
N THR A 131 -6.23 6.26 -0.93
CA THR A 131 -6.90 6.81 -2.12
C THR A 131 -5.89 7.42 -3.08
N GLY A 132 -4.97 8.24 -2.59
CA GLY A 132 -3.91 8.87 -3.41
C GLY A 132 -3.02 7.84 -4.08
N ARG A 133 -2.69 6.76 -3.39
CA ARG A 133 -1.96 5.63 -3.98
C ARG A 133 -2.77 4.95 -5.08
N SER A 134 -4.06 4.70 -4.87
CA SER A 134 -4.92 4.08 -5.88
C SER A 134 -5.07 4.97 -7.11
N ILE A 135 -5.27 6.26 -6.94
CA ILE A 135 -5.32 7.24 -8.02
C ILE A 135 -4.01 7.23 -8.81
N SER A 136 -2.85 7.28 -8.12
CA SER A 136 -1.54 7.29 -8.76
C SER A 136 -1.28 6.02 -9.60
N VAL A 137 -1.68 4.86 -9.10
CA VAL A 137 -1.58 3.59 -9.84
C VAL A 137 -2.48 3.60 -11.08
N ASN A 138 -3.73 4.06 -10.96
CA ASN A 138 -4.65 4.13 -12.09
C ASN A 138 -4.21 5.15 -13.15
N LEU A 139 -3.70 6.31 -12.73
CA LEU A 139 -3.13 7.30 -13.66
C LEU A 139 -1.93 6.73 -14.42
N LEU A 140 -1.07 5.95 -13.76
CA LEU A 140 0.05 5.30 -14.43
C LEU A 140 -0.43 4.28 -15.48
N VAL A 141 -1.46 3.49 -15.16
CA VAL A 141 -2.09 2.58 -16.13
C VAL A 141 -2.66 3.36 -17.32
N ALA A 142 -3.29 4.51 -17.06
CA ALA A 142 -3.79 5.39 -18.13
C ALA A 142 -2.64 5.94 -19.00
N VAL A 143 -1.53 6.39 -18.42
CA VAL A 143 -0.34 6.83 -19.18
C VAL A 143 0.15 5.72 -20.10
N ILE A 144 0.30 4.49 -19.58
CA ILE A 144 0.75 3.35 -20.38
C ILE A 144 -0.26 3.02 -21.49
N GLY A 145 -1.55 2.99 -21.16
CA GLY A 145 -2.62 2.66 -22.12
C GLY A 145 -2.82 3.69 -23.23
N LEU A 146 -2.53 4.97 -22.96
CA LEU A 146 -2.62 6.04 -23.95
C LEU A 146 -1.36 6.17 -24.83
N THR A 147 -0.20 5.70 -24.33
CA THR A 147 1.07 5.91 -24.99
C THR A 147 1.53 4.70 -25.80
N PHE A 148 1.20 3.48 -25.36
CA PHE A 148 1.78 2.26 -25.90
C PHE A 148 0.75 1.31 -26.52
N ALA A 149 1.24 0.41 -27.38
CA ALA A 149 0.43 -0.65 -27.96
C ALA A 149 -0.12 -1.64 -26.92
N GLN A 150 -1.20 -2.33 -27.28
CA GLN A 150 -1.88 -3.30 -26.42
C GLN A 150 -0.97 -4.39 -25.85
N THR A 151 0.08 -4.79 -26.59
CA THR A 151 1.10 -5.74 -26.13
C THR A 151 1.82 -5.26 -24.87
N VAL A 152 2.19 -3.95 -24.84
CA VAL A 152 2.86 -3.34 -23.69
C VAL A 152 1.90 -3.27 -22.49
N VAL A 153 0.65 -2.86 -22.71
CA VAL A 153 -0.39 -2.81 -21.67
C VAL A 153 -0.61 -4.20 -21.05
N SER A 154 -0.70 -5.21 -21.89
CA SER A 154 -0.89 -6.61 -21.45
C SER A 154 0.33 -7.13 -20.69
N GLY A 155 1.55 -6.87 -21.18
CA GLY A 155 2.80 -7.24 -20.51
C GLY A 155 2.96 -6.55 -19.16
N TYR A 156 2.66 -5.26 -19.08
CA TYR A 156 2.62 -4.53 -17.82
C TYR A 156 1.59 -5.11 -16.84
N GLY A 157 0.39 -5.46 -17.31
CA GLY A 157 -0.64 -6.07 -16.48
C GLY A 157 -0.20 -7.38 -15.82
N ILE A 158 0.49 -8.25 -16.59
CA ILE A 158 1.10 -9.48 -16.05
C ILE A 158 2.21 -9.15 -15.06
N ALA A 159 3.10 -8.25 -15.43
CA ALA A 159 4.23 -7.86 -14.60
C ALA A 159 3.79 -7.28 -13.24
N VAL A 160 2.76 -6.42 -13.21
CA VAL A 160 2.20 -5.88 -11.96
C VAL A 160 1.56 -6.97 -11.11
N ARG A 161 0.94 -7.98 -11.72
CA ARG A 161 0.39 -9.13 -10.98
C ARG A 161 1.51 -9.92 -10.28
N ILE A 162 2.62 -10.18 -10.97
CA ILE A 162 3.80 -10.83 -10.39
C ILE A 162 4.42 -9.93 -9.31
N PHE A 163 4.59 -8.65 -9.59
CA PHE A 163 5.11 -7.65 -8.66
C PHE A 163 4.28 -7.54 -7.39
N SER A 164 2.96 -7.68 -7.47
CA SER A 164 2.08 -7.64 -6.30
C SER A 164 2.36 -8.77 -5.31
N LEU A 165 2.73 -9.96 -5.79
CA LEU A 165 3.13 -11.08 -4.93
C LEU A 165 4.40 -10.76 -4.13
N ILE A 166 5.36 -10.08 -4.77
CA ILE A 166 6.62 -9.65 -4.14
C ILE A 166 6.38 -8.51 -3.14
N PHE A 167 5.38 -7.69 -3.41
CA PHE A 167 4.99 -6.58 -2.55
C PHE A 167 4.30 -7.02 -1.23
N LEU A 168 3.67 -8.20 -1.19
CA LEU A 168 2.99 -8.73 0.00
C LEU A 168 3.91 -8.87 1.22
N PRO A 169 5.11 -9.50 1.14
CA PRO A 169 6.04 -9.59 2.27
C PRO A 169 6.46 -8.21 2.80
N ALA A 170 6.72 -7.23 1.91
CA ALA A 170 7.05 -5.88 2.32
C ALA A 170 5.92 -5.22 3.13
N THR A 171 4.67 -5.42 2.69
CA THR A 171 3.50 -4.89 3.38
C THR A 171 3.29 -5.59 4.72
N ALA A 172 3.50 -6.90 4.80
CA ALA A 172 3.38 -7.67 6.03
C ALA A 172 4.40 -7.19 7.09
N VAL A 173 5.68 -7.05 6.70
CA VAL A 173 6.71 -6.50 7.60
C VAL A 173 6.38 -5.06 8.01
N GLY A 174 5.95 -4.21 7.05
CA GLY A 174 5.52 -2.85 7.36
C GLY A 174 4.40 -2.79 8.40
N LYS A 175 3.41 -3.70 8.33
CA LYS A 175 2.35 -3.82 9.34
C LYS A 175 2.84 -4.34 10.69
N GLY A 176 3.78 -5.28 10.71
CA GLY A 176 4.44 -5.73 11.93
C GLY A 176 5.23 -4.60 12.60
N VAL A 177 6.01 -3.85 11.83
CA VAL A 177 6.76 -2.68 12.32
C VAL A 177 5.80 -1.60 12.86
N GLU A 178 4.69 -1.31 12.18
CA GLU A 178 3.66 -0.38 12.62
C GLU A 178 3.14 -0.76 14.01
N THR A 179 2.72 -2.01 14.19
CA THR A 179 2.19 -2.52 15.47
C THR A 179 3.25 -2.48 16.57
N MET A 180 4.45 -3.00 16.30
CA MET A 180 5.53 -3.06 17.31
C MET A 180 6.04 -1.66 17.66
N THR A 181 6.10 -0.72 16.73
CA THR A 181 6.47 0.67 17.01
C THR A 181 5.45 1.31 17.94
N GLY A 182 4.16 1.19 17.65
CA GLY A 182 3.09 1.73 18.49
C GLY A 182 3.12 1.19 19.91
N GLN A 183 3.28 -0.13 20.07
CA GLN A 183 3.38 -0.79 21.37
C GLN A 183 4.61 -0.33 22.18
N ASN A 184 5.78 -0.24 21.53
CA ASN A 184 7.00 0.18 22.22
C ASN A 184 6.94 1.66 22.61
N LEU A 185 6.38 2.53 21.77
CA LEU A 185 6.17 3.94 22.12
C LEU A 185 5.14 4.10 23.24
N GLY A 186 4.04 3.34 23.21
CA GLY A 186 3.05 3.32 24.29
C GLY A 186 3.62 2.84 25.63
N ALA A 187 4.65 1.97 25.60
CA ALA A 187 5.40 1.53 26.77
C ALA A 187 6.58 2.45 27.14
N GLY A 188 6.76 3.60 26.48
CA GLY A 188 7.86 4.53 26.72
C GLY A 188 9.23 4.10 26.14
N ASN A 189 9.31 2.96 25.43
CA ASN A 189 10.55 2.37 24.94
C ASN A 189 10.94 2.88 23.54
N LYS A 190 11.31 4.16 23.42
CA LYS A 190 11.66 4.82 22.15
C LYS A 190 12.80 4.12 21.41
N GLU A 191 13.85 3.71 22.13
CA GLU A 191 15.01 3.01 21.54
C GLU A 191 14.60 1.67 20.90
N ARG A 192 13.72 0.93 21.58
CA ARG A 192 13.21 -0.35 21.07
C ARG A 192 12.32 -0.14 19.85
N ALA A 193 11.51 0.91 19.82
CA ALA A 193 10.72 1.29 18.64
C ALA A 193 11.63 1.58 17.43
N GLU A 194 12.71 2.33 17.63
CA GLU A 194 13.70 2.60 16.60
C GLU A 194 14.40 1.33 16.10
N LYS A 195 14.81 0.47 17.01
CA LYS A 195 15.43 -0.81 16.68
C LYS A 195 14.50 -1.70 15.84
N VAL A 196 13.21 -1.72 16.15
CA VAL A 196 12.19 -2.46 15.38
C VAL A 196 12.15 -1.99 13.94
N ALA A 197 12.06 -0.67 13.69
CA ALA A 197 11.99 -0.13 12.34
C ALA A 197 13.27 -0.38 11.54
N ASN A 198 14.44 -0.16 12.16
CA ASN A 198 15.74 -0.37 11.51
C ASN A 198 15.98 -1.86 11.21
N THR A 199 15.61 -2.74 12.14
CA THR A 199 15.70 -4.20 11.94
C THR A 199 14.75 -4.66 10.84
N GLY A 200 13.50 -4.20 10.85
CA GLY A 200 12.53 -4.46 9.80
C GLY A 200 13.03 -3.99 8.44
N ALA A 201 13.55 -2.78 8.35
CA ALA A 201 14.12 -2.23 7.11
C ALA A 201 15.30 -3.08 6.61
N LYS A 202 16.24 -3.42 7.48
CA LYS A 202 17.43 -4.22 7.13
C LYS A 202 17.07 -5.60 6.59
N TYR A 203 16.28 -6.36 7.34
CA TYR A 203 15.96 -7.72 6.92
C TYR A 203 15.06 -7.76 5.69
N THR A 204 14.08 -6.85 5.60
CA THR A 204 13.23 -6.77 4.41
C THR A 204 14.04 -6.35 3.19
N PHE A 205 14.99 -5.42 3.34
CA PHE A 205 15.92 -5.06 2.27
C PHE A 205 16.68 -6.29 1.76
N LEU A 206 17.30 -7.05 2.66
CA LEU A 206 18.09 -8.23 2.28
C LEU A 206 17.24 -9.29 1.60
N ILE A 207 16.09 -9.64 2.19
CA ILE A 207 15.18 -10.67 1.65
C ILE A 207 14.64 -10.26 0.29
N LEU A 208 14.13 -9.03 0.16
CA LEU A 208 13.55 -8.58 -1.10
C LEU A 208 14.60 -8.33 -2.17
N THR A 209 15.83 -7.92 -1.82
CA THR A 209 16.93 -7.85 -2.77
C THR A 209 17.31 -9.23 -3.29
N SER A 210 17.33 -10.25 -2.44
CA SER A 210 17.55 -11.63 -2.86
C SER A 210 16.45 -12.14 -3.80
N ILE A 211 15.18 -11.86 -3.47
CA ILE A 211 14.05 -12.15 -4.37
C ILE A 211 14.18 -11.36 -5.67
N GLY A 212 14.63 -10.11 -5.62
CA GLY A 212 14.90 -9.27 -6.77
C GLY A 212 15.96 -9.88 -7.68
N ALA A 213 17.06 -10.37 -7.12
CA ALA A 213 18.10 -11.04 -7.88
C ALA A 213 17.56 -12.31 -8.59
N ILE A 214 16.79 -13.13 -7.90
CA ILE A 214 16.13 -14.30 -8.52
C ILE A 214 15.19 -13.84 -9.64
N THR A 215 14.37 -12.82 -9.38
CA THR A 215 13.42 -12.29 -10.36
C THR A 215 14.13 -11.74 -11.59
N PHE A 216 15.28 -11.07 -11.44
CA PHE A 216 16.07 -10.55 -12.54
C PHE A 216 16.51 -11.66 -13.51
N PHE A 217 17.09 -12.72 -12.99
CA PHE A 217 17.58 -13.84 -13.82
C PHE A 217 16.44 -14.65 -14.43
N PHE A 218 15.36 -14.85 -13.70
CA PHE A 218 14.23 -15.69 -14.10
C PHE A 218 13.01 -14.90 -14.61
N ALA A 219 13.17 -13.60 -14.93
CA ALA A 219 12.07 -12.73 -15.33
C ALA A 219 11.25 -13.29 -16.50
N TYR A 220 11.90 -13.78 -17.54
CA TYR A 220 11.21 -14.32 -18.71
C TYR A 220 10.50 -15.66 -18.43
N PRO A 221 11.14 -16.68 -17.84
CA PRO A 221 10.46 -17.91 -17.43
C PRO A 221 9.26 -17.66 -16.53
N ILE A 222 9.40 -16.75 -15.54
CA ILE A 222 8.28 -16.36 -14.64
C ILE A 222 7.14 -15.74 -15.43
N SER A 223 7.42 -14.80 -16.34
CA SER A 223 6.39 -14.15 -17.15
C SER A 223 5.69 -15.10 -18.11
N ALA A 224 6.43 -16.05 -18.68
CA ALA A 224 5.92 -17.06 -19.62
C ALA A 224 4.89 -18.03 -18.97
N ILE A 225 4.90 -18.17 -17.65
CA ILE A 225 3.86 -18.95 -16.93
C ILE A 225 2.48 -18.31 -17.10
N PHE A 226 2.41 -16.98 -17.22
CA PHE A 226 1.17 -16.22 -17.20
C PHE A 226 0.60 -15.90 -18.59
N THR A 227 1.35 -16.17 -19.67
CA THR A 227 0.91 -15.90 -21.04
C THR A 227 1.54 -16.83 -22.05
N LYS A 228 0.77 -17.15 -23.09
CA LYS A 228 1.26 -17.92 -24.25
C LYS A 228 1.89 -17.03 -25.34
N SER A 229 1.74 -15.70 -25.26
CA SER A 229 2.36 -14.76 -26.21
C SER A 229 3.80 -14.46 -25.80
N PRO A 230 4.80 -14.83 -26.62
CA PRO A 230 6.20 -14.52 -26.35
C PRO A 230 6.49 -13.02 -26.24
N GLU A 231 5.81 -12.21 -27.04
CA GLU A 231 5.96 -10.75 -27.05
C GLU A 231 5.50 -10.14 -25.74
N VAL A 232 4.31 -10.55 -25.25
CA VAL A 232 3.76 -10.09 -23.95
C VAL A 232 4.65 -10.56 -22.80
N ALA A 233 5.16 -11.79 -22.86
CA ALA A 233 6.10 -12.32 -21.88
C ALA A 233 7.42 -11.53 -21.86
N ALA A 234 7.93 -11.12 -23.03
CA ALA A 234 9.15 -10.32 -23.14
C ALA A 234 8.98 -8.93 -22.48
N VAL A 235 7.87 -8.23 -22.75
CA VAL A 235 7.57 -6.93 -22.10
C VAL A 235 7.44 -7.07 -20.59
N SER A 236 6.73 -8.11 -20.13
CA SER A 236 6.60 -8.38 -18.70
C SER A 236 7.97 -8.65 -18.05
N ALA A 237 8.81 -9.43 -18.70
CA ALA A 237 10.16 -9.76 -18.24
C ALA A 237 11.07 -8.53 -18.21
N GLU A 238 10.95 -7.65 -19.21
CA GLU A 238 11.70 -6.39 -19.24
C GLU A 238 11.34 -5.53 -18.02
N PHE A 239 10.05 -5.30 -17.77
CA PHE A 239 9.60 -4.58 -16.58
C PHE A 239 10.16 -5.18 -15.30
N LEU A 240 10.01 -6.51 -15.11
CA LEU A 240 10.47 -7.21 -13.90
C LEU A 240 11.97 -7.05 -13.68
N ARG A 241 12.79 -7.09 -14.74
CA ARG A 241 14.23 -6.86 -14.63
C ARG A 241 14.55 -5.46 -14.11
N TYR A 242 13.94 -4.42 -14.67
CA TYR A 242 14.17 -3.06 -14.21
C TYR A 242 13.70 -2.82 -12.77
N VAL A 243 12.53 -3.33 -12.42
CA VAL A 243 11.94 -3.06 -11.10
C VAL A 243 12.59 -3.91 -9.99
N SER A 244 13.13 -5.09 -10.33
CA SER A 244 13.77 -6.00 -9.38
C SER A 244 14.91 -5.37 -8.58
N PHE A 245 15.67 -4.45 -9.18
CA PHE A 245 16.72 -3.68 -8.49
C PHE A 245 16.16 -2.81 -7.33
N SER A 246 14.89 -2.48 -7.35
CA SER A 246 14.26 -1.65 -6.33
C SER A 246 13.52 -2.43 -5.24
N PHE A 247 13.46 -3.76 -5.29
CA PHE A 247 12.66 -4.55 -4.35
C PHE A 247 13.09 -4.34 -2.89
N GLY A 248 14.38 -4.35 -2.62
CA GLY A 248 14.88 -4.08 -1.27
C GLY A 248 14.46 -2.70 -0.75
N PHE A 249 14.49 -1.69 -1.60
CA PHE A 249 14.08 -0.33 -1.24
C PHE A 249 12.58 -0.22 -0.95
N ILE A 250 11.74 -1.04 -1.58
CA ILE A 250 10.31 -1.14 -1.21
C ILE A 250 10.17 -1.60 0.24
N GLY A 251 10.97 -2.58 0.66
CA GLY A 251 10.99 -3.06 2.04
C GLY A 251 11.38 -1.97 3.04
N VAL A 252 12.42 -1.21 2.73
CA VAL A 252 12.88 -0.07 3.54
C VAL A 252 11.77 0.97 3.65
N LEU A 253 11.18 1.38 2.51
CA LEU A 253 10.08 2.34 2.47
C LEU A 253 8.90 1.87 3.34
N ARG A 254 8.52 0.59 3.24
CA ARG A 254 7.39 0.03 4.02
C ARG A 254 7.68 -0.05 5.50
N SER A 255 8.90 -0.36 5.90
CA SER A 255 9.30 -0.41 7.31
C SER A 255 9.23 0.97 7.96
N TYR A 256 9.82 2.00 7.34
CA TYR A 256 9.79 3.34 7.92
C TYR A 256 8.40 3.98 7.86
N THR A 257 7.65 3.86 6.76
CA THR A 257 6.28 4.36 6.71
C THR A 257 5.36 3.62 7.68
N GLY A 258 5.60 2.33 7.92
CA GLY A 258 4.94 1.57 8.97
C GLY A 258 5.24 2.12 10.36
N SER A 259 6.51 2.39 10.65
CA SER A 259 6.93 3.00 11.92
C SER A 259 6.31 4.39 12.13
N PHE A 260 6.28 5.25 11.11
CA PHE A 260 5.59 6.54 11.18
C PHE A 260 4.11 6.38 11.53
N ARG A 261 3.39 5.43 10.91
CA ARG A 261 1.99 5.16 11.25
C ARG A 261 1.83 4.65 12.67
N GLY A 262 2.69 3.74 13.10
CA GLY A 262 2.70 3.23 14.48
C GLY A 262 3.00 4.29 15.53
N ALA A 263 3.74 5.32 15.16
CA ALA A 263 4.03 6.50 15.99
C ALA A 263 2.93 7.59 15.91
N GLY A 264 1.84 7.36 15.16
CA GLY A 264 0.80 8.38 14.93
C GLY A 264 1.18 9.48 13.93
N ALA A 265 2.37 9.40 13.31
CA ALA A 265 2.81 10.33 12.27
C ALA A 265 2.22 9.93 10.88
N THR A 266 0.89 9.79 10.82
CA THR A 266 0.19 9.27 9.64
C THR A 266 0.26 10.23 8.45
N ILE A 267 0.29 11.54 8.70
CA ILE A 267 0.47 12.56 7.66
C ILE A 267 1.84 12.39 7.00
N THR A 268 2.91 12.23 7.79
CA THR A 268 4.27 12.00 7.26
C THR A 268 4.31 10.75 6.39
N ALA A 269 3.70 9.65 6.84
CA ALA A 269 3.59 8.43 6.05
C ALA A 269 2.82 8.64 4.75
N ALA A 270 1.72 9.41 4.79
CA ALA A 270 0.91 9.75 3.62
C ALA A 270 1.68 10.59 2.61
N ILE A 271 2.37 11.65 3.07
CA ILE A 271 3.18 12.53 2.20
C ILE A 271 4.28 11.72 1.51
N ILE A 272 5.00 10.87 2.23
CA ILE A 272 6.05 10.03 1.64
C ILE A 272 5.45 9.05 0.62
N SER A 273 4.37 8.35 0.98
CA SER A 273 3.77 7.33 0.12
C SER A 273 3.13 7.92 -1.15
N VAL A 274 2.31 8.96 -0.99
CA VAL A 274 1.63 9.63 -2.12
C VAL A 274 2.63 10.45 -2.93
N GLY A 275 3.56 11.15 -2.28
CA GLY A 275 4.62 11.92 -2.94
C GLY A 275 5.50 11.02 -3.81
N THR A 276 5.90 9.86 -3.30
CA THR A 276 6.70 8.89 -4.05
C THR A 276 5.98 8.40 -5.32
N LEU A 277 4.70 8.09 -5.23
CA LEU A 277 3.92 7.57 -6.35
C LEU A 277 3.40 8.66 -7.27
N GLY A 278 2.88 9.75 -6.70
CA GLY A 278 2.25 10.83 -7.45
C GLY A 278 3.24 11.86 -7.98
N LEU A 279 4.16 12.35 -7.14
CA LEU A 279 5.06 13.45 -7.51
C LEU A 279 6.39 12.97 -8.11
N ILE A 280 6.83 11.76 -7.79
CA ILE A 280 8.09 11.24 -8.35
C ILE A 280 7.78 10.29 -9.52
N ARG A 281 7.02 9.22 -9.28
CA ARG A 281 6.82 8.18 -10.31
C ARG A 281 6.04 8.68 -11.51
N LEU A 282 4.89 9.34 -11.31
CA LEU A 282 4.03 9.73 -12.44
C LEU A 282 4.69 10.69 -13.41
N PRO A 283 5.33 11.81 -12.98
CA PRO A 283 6.00 12.72 -13.91
C PRO A 283 7.15 12.02 -14.63
N ILE A 284 7.98 11.25 -13.92
CA ILE A 284 9.10 10.53 -14.54
C ILE A 284 8.60 9.49 -15.55
N ALA A 285 7.53 8.76 -15.21
CA ALA A 285 6.94 7.78 -16.13
C ALA A 285 6.33 8.46 -17.36
N TYR A 286 5.64 9.58 -17.19
CA TYR A 286 5.05 10.34 -18.30
C TYR A 286 6.14 10.91 -19.22
N LEU A 287 7.10 11.65 -18.68
CA LEU A 287 8.21 12.21 -19.48
C LEU A 287 9.07 11.10 -20.09
N GLY A 288 9.37 10.06 -19.32
CA GLY A 288 10.12 8.91 -19.80
C GLY A 288 9.42 8.16 -20.92
N SER A 289 8.09 8.04 -20.87
CA SER A 289 7.30 7.40 -21.94
C SER A 289 7.41 8.15 -23.27
N GLN A 290 7.56 9.48 -23.23
CA GLN A 290 7.67 10.31 -24.42
C GLN A 290 9.10 10.37 -25.00
N THR A 291 10.13 10.11 -24.18
CA THR A 291 11.55 10.28 -24.57
C THR A 291 12.25 8.97 -24.86
N ILE A 292 12.13 7.99 -23.98
CA ILE A 292 12.85 6.71 -24.06
C ILE A 292 11.91 5.49 -24.02
N GLY A 293 10.61 5.70 -24.23
CA GLY A 293 9.64 4.65 -24.37
C GLY A 293 9.37 3.85 -23.08
N THR A 294 9.19 2.53 -23.18
CA THR A 294 8.88 1.64 -22.04
C THR A 294 9.95 1.70 -20.95
N ILE A 295 11.22 1.81 -21.33
CA ILE A 295 12.34 1.89 -20.39
C ILE A 295 12.17 3.09 -19.44
N GLY A 296 11.69 4.23 -19.94
CA GLY A 296 11.44 5.41 -19.12
C GLY A 296 10.37 5.17 -18.04
N VAL A 297 9.33 4.43 -18.41
CA VAL A 297 8.29 4.04 -17.43
C VAL A 297 8.84 3.06 -16.40
N TRP A 298 9.63 2.07 -16.83
CA TRP A 298 10.23 1.09 -15.91
C TRP A 298 11.24 1.73 -14.96
N ALA A 299 12.06 2.64 -15.48
CA ALA A 299 13.03 3.42 -14.68
C ALA A 299 12.32 4.28 -13.62
N ALA A 300 11.12 4.81 -13.91
CA ALA A 300 10.35 5.57 -12.94
C ALA A 300 10.02 4.75 -11.68
N PHE A 301 9.80 3.43 -11.80
CA PHE A 301 9.61 2.55 -10.65
C PHE A 301 10.88 2.44 -9.81
N PHE A 302 12.01 2.21 -10.44
CA PHE A 302 13.30 2.14 -9.75
C PHE A 302 13.60 3.44 -9.01
N ILE A 303 13.51 4.58 -9.71
CA ILE A 303 13.82 5.90 -9.16
C ILE A 303 12.87 6.23 -8.01
N SER A 304 11.55 6.00 -8.18
CA SER A 304 10.58 6.33 -7.14
C SER A 304 10.68 5.42 -5.92
N ASN A 305 10.89 4.11 -6.08
CA ASN A 305 11.04 3.21 -4.96
C ASN A 305 12.31 3.51 -4.16
N THR A 306 13.43 3.74 -4.86
CA THR A 306 14.71 4.09 -4.23
C THR A 306 14.64 5.47 -3.59
N GLY A 307 14.16 6.47 -4.33
CA GLY A 307 14.00 7.84 -3.81
C GLY A 307 13.06 7.90 -2.61
N GLY A 308 11.91 7.22 -2.69
CA GLY A 308 10.98 7.13 -1.57
C GLY A 308 11.57 6.47 -0.33
N ALA A 309 12.38 5.42 -0.50
CA ALA A 309 13.08 4.77 0.61
C ALA A 309 14.12 5.70 1.26
N LEU A 310 14.88 6.44 0.45
CA LEU A 310 15.87 7.40 0.94
C LEU A 310 15.20 8.58 1.67
N ILE A 311 14.09 9.10 1.14
CA ILE A 311 13.31 10.15 1.79
C ILE A 311 12.75 9.64 3.11
N ALA A 312 12.16 8.44 3.15
CA ALA A 312 11.62 7.84 4.36
C ALA A 312 12.72 7.62 5.41
N TYR A 313 13.88 7.11 5.01
CA TYR A 313 15.03 6.94 5.89
C TYR A 313 15.52 8.27 6.45
N TYR A 314 15.76 9.26 5.60
CA TYR A 314 16.23 10.59 6.01
C TYR A 314 15.27 11.24 6.99
N TRP A 315 13.98 11.22 6.70
CA TRP A 315 12.96 11.79 7.59
C TRP A 315 12.86 11.03 8.91
N TYR A 316 13.05 9.71 8.85
CA TYR A 316 13.06 8.87 10.04
C TYR A 316 14.21 9.23 10.98
N GLN A 317 15.41 9.50 10.44
CA GLN A 317 16.60 9.87 11.20
C GLN A 317 16.48 11.24 11.88
N LYS A 318 15.64 12.16 11.36
CA LYS A 318 15.34 13.43 12.03
C LYS A 318 14.67 13.26 13.40
N GLY A 319 14.09 12.12 13.69
CA GLY A 319 13.60 11.73 15.03
C GLY A 319 12.30 12.38 15.49
N GLY A 320 11.69 13.31 14.74
CA GLY A 320 10.45 14.01 15.12
C GLY A 320 9.25 13.09 15.43
N TRP A 321 9.27 11.86 14.93
CA TRP A 321 8.25 10.85 15.22
C TRP A 321 8.30 10.32 16.66
N LYS A 322 9.46 10.43 17.36
CA LYS A 322 9.70 9.90 18.72
C LYS A 322 8.93 10.68 19.78
N ASP A 323 8.62 11.93 19.51
CA ASP A 323 8.04 12.86 20.49
C ASP A 323 6.54 13.14 20.22
N LYS A 324 5.97 12.55 19.16
CA LYS A 324 4.54 12.60 18.91
C LYS A 324 3.77 11.85 19.99
N LYS A 325 3.21 12.63 20.94
CA LYS A 325 2.33 12.09 21.96
C LYS A 325 0.97 11.79 21.33
N LEU A 326 0.56 10.53 21.36
CA LEU A 326 -0.81 10.11 21.04
C LEU A 326 -1.82 10.43 22.16
N THR A 327 -1.36 11.05 23.27
CA THR A 327 -2.13 11.40 24.45
C THR A 327 -2.57 12.87 24.44
N GLU A 328 -3.64 13.17 25.10
CA GLU A 328 -4.61 14.28 25.07
C GLU A 328 -4.12 15.74 25.01
N GLU A 329 -2.85 16.04 25.15
CA GLU A 329 -2.34 17.41 25.24
C GLU A 329 -1.68 17.96 23.97
N ASP A 330 -1.66 17.20 22.89
CA ASP A 330 -1.06 17.69 21.64
C ASP A 330 -1.92 18.81 21.02
N LYS A 331 -1.52 20.03 21.29
CA LYS A 331 -1.88 21.21 20.52
C LYS A 331 -1.32 21.07 19.10
N GLN A 332 -1.87 20.13 18.36
CA GLN A 332 -1.42 19.65 17.04
C GLN A 332 -1.59 20.65 15.89
N LYS A 333 -1.88 21.94 16.20
CA LYS A 333 -2.04 22.97 15.16
C LYS A 333 -0.72 23.63 14.71
N GLY A 334 0.35 23.51 15.47
CA GLY A 334 1.64 24.16 15.15
C GLY A 334 2.60 23.27 14.35
N GLU A 335 2.79 22.02 14.81
CA GLU A 335 3.88 21.17 14.26
C GLU A 335 3.62 20.58 12.87
N VAL A 336 2.34 20.33 12.53
CA VAL A 336 2.00 19.79 11.18
C VAL A 336 2.19 20.85 10.10
N SER A 337 1.97 22.14 10.44
CA SER A 337 2.25 23.23 9.51
C SER A 337 3.75 23.43 9.32
N GLU A 338 4.55 23.31 10.37
CA GLU A 338 6.02 23.44 10.28
C GLU A 338 6.65 22.33 9.44
N ASP A 339 6.26 21.05 9.62
CA ASP A 339 6.81 19.93 8.85
C ASP A 339 6.45 20.04 7.35
N VAL A 340 5.24 20.48 7.02
CA VAL A 340 4.80 20.67 5.63
C VAL A 340 5.41 21.92 5.02
N GLU A 341 5.52 23.03 5.77
CA GLU A 341 6.17 24.26 5.32
C GLU A 341 7.68 24.08 5.14
N ASP A 342 8.37 23.39 6.05
CA ASP A 342 9.80 23.09 5.94
C ASP A 342 10.08 22.19 4.74
N PHE A 343 9.26 21.16 4.50
CA PHE A 343 9.40 20.32 3.31
C PHE A 343 9.04 21.08 2.01
N GLY A 344 7.96 21.86 2.03
CA GLY A 344 7.56 22.70 0.91
C GLY A 344 8.60 23.77 0.62
N GLY A 345 9.16 24.41 1.66
CA GLY A 345 10.26 25.37 1.57
C GLY A 345 11.52 24.76 0.98
N THR A 346 11.96 23.61 1.51
CA THR A 346 13.16 22.91 1.03
C THR A 346 13.04 22.47 -0.44
N ILE A 347 11.86 22.01 -0.88
CA ILE A 347 11.62 21.67 -2.30
C ILE A 347 11.63 22.92 -3.17
N LYS A 348 10.93 23.98 -2.73
CA LYS A 348 10.84 25.25 -3.48
C LYS A 348 12.22 25.88 -3.67
N ASP A 349 13.03 25.92 -2.62
CA ASP A 349 14.38 26.46 -2.67
C ASP A 349 15.31 25.61 -3.54
N SER A 350 15.20 24.29 -3.47
CA SER A 350 15.94 23.37 -4.34
C SER A 350 15.55 23.50 -5.81
N ILE A 351 14.26 23.71 -6.10
CA ILE A 351 13.79 23.94 -7.48
C ILE A 351 14.21 25.29 -7.98
N ASN A 352 14.06 26.36 -7.19
CA ASN A 352 14.47 27.71 -7.59
C ASN A 352 15.97 27.78 -7.85
N ASN A 353 16.81 27.23 -6.97
CA ASN A 353 18.26 27.22 -7.17
C ASN A 353 18.67 26.47 -8.45
N LYS A 354 17.97 25.38 -8.80
CA LYS A 354 18.24 24.68 -10.06
C LYS A 354 17.71 25.41 -11.27
N LEU A 355 16.59 26.11 -11.17
CA LEU A 355 16.08 26.94 -12.26
C LEU A 355 16.99 28.14 -12.53
N ASP A 356 17.51 28.76 -11.48
CA ASP A 356 18.48 29.86 -11.61
C ASP A 356 19.81 29.40 -12.20
N ASP A 357 20.32 28.23 -11.80
CA ASP A 357 21.50 27.62 -12.41
C ASP A 357 21.27 27.28 -13.91
N LEU A 358 20.09 26.73 -14.23
CA LEU A 358 19.71 26.45 -15.62
C LEU A 358 19.55 27.76 -16.45
N ALA A 359 18.92 28.79 -15.87
CA ALA A 359 18.75 30.08 -16.52
C ALA A 359 20.10 30.78 -16.77
N SER A 360 21.03 30.69 -15.80
CA SER A 360 22.40 31.22 -15.96
C SER A 360 23.18 30.50 -17.04
N ARG A 361 23.07 29.17 -17.12
CA ARG A 361 23.72 28.34 -18.19
C ARG A 361 23.14 28.62 -19.58
N ILE A 362 21.83 28.81 -19.68
CA ILE A 362 21.17 29.17 -20.94
C ILE A 362 21.59 30.57 -21.38
N SER A 363 21.64 31.54 -20.44
CA SER A 363 22.08 32.90 -20.74
C SER A 363 23.54 32.97 -21.18
N SER A 364 24.42 32.13 -20.63
CA SER A 364 25.82 32.05 -21.02
C SER A 364 26.05 31.29 -22.33
N ALA A 365 25.08 30.48 -22.78
CA ALA A 365 25.16 29.70 -24.02
C ALA A 365 24.59 30.41 -25.26
N VAL A 366 23.93 31.58 -25.10
CA VAL A 366 23.41 32.40 -26.22
C VAL A 366 24.46 33.41 -26.61
N PRO A 367 25.10 33.30 -27.80
CA PRO A 367 26.03 34.32 -28.27
C PRO A 367 25.28 35.63 -28.53
N SER A 368 25.76 36.71 -27.94
CA SER A 368 25.30 38.07 -28.24
C SER A 368 25.45 38.33 -29.74
N ARG A 369 24.35 38.53 -30.42
CA ARG A 369 24.32 39.05 -31.77
C ARG A 369 24.42 40.57 -31.74
#